data_8fe7a20f01b629092c6c49e4708eec9c
#
_entry.id   8fe7a20f01b629092c6c49e4708eec9c
#
_cell.length_a   1.000
_cell.length_b   1.000
_cell.length_c   1.000
_cell.angle_alpha   90.00
_cell.angle_beta   90.00
_cell.angle_gamma   90.00
#
_symmetry.space_group_name_H-M   'P 1'
#
loop_
_entity.id
_entity.type
_entity.pdbx_description
1 polymer ?
#
loop_
_entity_poly.entity_id
_entity_poly.type
_entity_poly.pdbx_seq_one_letter_code
_entity_poly.pdbx_strand_id
1 'polypeptide(L)'
;MRVIAGTAKRLQLKTLDGMETRPTTDRIKETLFNMIAPSVFGSVFLDLFAGSGGIGIEALSRGAKEAVFVEKNPKAMACVKENLNYTKLSEKAMTMTKDVLTALYQLEGEKVFDFVFMDPPYENMLVRLVFFLFDQCEAQIFQIRKVRML
;
A
#
# COMPACT_ATOMS: atom_id res chain seq x y z
N MET A 1 5.17 -10.64 -10.94
CA MET A 1 4.71 -10.61 -9.55
C MET A 1 3.32 -11.24 -9.45
N ARG A 2 3.04 -12.00 -8.41
CA ARG A 2 1.75 -12.70 -8.23
C ARG A 2 1.19 -12.46 -6.83
N VAL A 3 -0.10 -12.70 -6.65
CA VAL A 3 -0.72 -12.73 -5.32
C VAL A 3 -0.37 -14.06 -4.63
N ILE A 4 0.14 -14.00 -3.41
CA ILE A 4 0.67 -15.16 -2.69
C ILE A 4 -0.43 -15.93 -1.96
N ALA A 5 -1.35 -15.21 -1.30
CA ALA A 5 -2.38 -15.83 -0.48
C ALA A 5 -3.73 -15.10 -0.58
N GLY A 6 -4.76 -15.66 0.03
CA GLY A 6 -6.09 -15.09 0.10
C GLY A 6 -6.98 -15.37 -1.10
N THR A 7 -7.99 -14.53 -1.30
CA THR A 7 -9.05 -14.73 -2.31
C THR A 7 -8.56 -14.65 -3.76
N ALA A 8 -7.50 -13.87 -4.01
CA ALA A 8 -6.88 -13.71 -5.32
C ALA A 8 -5.57 -14.51 -5.48
N LYS A 9 -5.34 -15.52 -4.63
CA LYS A 9 -4.13 -16.36 -4.64
C LYS A 9 -3.80 -16.87 -6.04
N ARG A 10 -2.49 -16.82 -6.40
CA ARG A 10 -1.90 -17.27 -7.67
C ARG A 10 -2.20 -16.41 -8.89
N LEU A 11 -3.05 -15.38 -8.79
CA LEU A 11 -3.26 -14.46 -9.90
C LEU A 11 -1.98 -13.68 -10.20
N GLN A 12 -1.61 -13.64 -11.48
CA GLN A 12 -0.45 -12.90 -11.96
C GLN A 12 -0.82 -11.44 -12.14
N LEU A 13 -0.13 -10.55 -11.42
CA LEU A 13 -0.34 -9.11 -11.55
C LEU A 13 0.51 -8.53 -12.68
N LYS A 14 -0.09 -7.60 -13.40
CA LYS A 14 0.60 -6.80 -14.41
C LYS A 14 1.62 -5.89 -13.74
N THR A 15 2.78 -5.74 -14.35
CA THR A 15 3.83 -4.81 -13.95
C THR A 15 4.17 -3.89 -15.11
N LEU A 16 4.68 -2.69 -14.84
CA LEU A 16 5.14 -1.79 -15.89
C LEU A 16 6.57 -2.16 -16.29
N ASP A 17 6.80 -2.34 -17.60
CA ASP A 17 8.13 -2.50 -18.14
C ASP A 17 8.92 -1.20 -18.01
N GLY A 18 10.19 -1.29 -17.60
CA GLY A 18 11.11 -0.14 -17.54
C GLY A 18 10.95 0.77 -16.31
N MET A 19 10.07 0.50 -15.38
CA MET A 19 10.17 1.10 -14.04
C MET A 19 11.23 0.32 -13.27
N GLU A 20 12.33 0.98 -12.92
CA GLU A 20 13.37 0.47 -12.01
C GLU A 20 12.89 0.32 -10.56
N THR A 21 11.61 0.10 -10.37
CA THR A 21 11.12 -0.43 -9.10
C THR A 21 11.50 -1.89 -9.09
N ARG A 22 12.54 -2.26 -8.35
CA ARG A 22 12.78 -3.67 -7.98
C ARG A 22 11.41 -4.22 -7.57
N PRO A 23 10.81 -5.14 -8.33
CA PRO A 23 9.56 -5.72 -7.89
C PRO A 23 9.84 -6.35 -6.53
N THR A 24 9.08 -5.94 -5.54
CA THR A 24 9.08 -6.62 -4.24
C THR A 24 8.89 -8.09 -4.56
N THR A 25 9.96 -8.88 -4.39
CA THR A 25 9.94 -10.27 -4.83
C THR A 25 8.83 -11.00 -4.10
N ASP A 26 8.23 -12.00 -4.72
CA ASP A 26 7.19 -12.83 -4.10
C ASP A 26 7.62 -13.31 -2.70
N ARG A 27 8.92 -13.61 -2.53
CA ARG A 27 9.50 -14.04 -1.25
C ARG A 27 9.49 -12.94 -0.19
N ILE A 28 9.87 -11.70 -0.54
CA ILE A 28 9.85 -10.56 0.39
C ILE A 28 8.41 -10.27 0.82
N LYS A 29 7.49 -10.28 -0.14
CA LYS A 29 6.06 -10.07 0.11
C LYS A 29 5.49 -11.16 1.03
N GLU A 30 5.82 -12.41 0.80
CA GLU A 30 5.42 -13.52 1.66
C GLU A 30 5.95 -13.36 3.09
N THR A 31 7.23 -13.05 3.26
CA THR A 31 7.86 -12.81 4.56
C THR A 31 7.17 -11.66 5.30
N LEU A 32 6.94 -10.55 4.63
CA LEU A 32 6.25 -9.38 5.16
C LEU A 32 4.87 -9.76 5.71
N PHE A 33 4.05 -10.36 4.85
CA PHE A 33 2.68 -10.70 5.23
C PHE A 33 2.59 -11.84 6.25
N ASN A 34 3.57 -12.72 6.33
CA ASN A 34 3.63 -13.73 7.40
C ASN A 34 3.85 -13.08 8.78
N MET A 35 4.64 -12.00 8.86
CA MET A 35 4.86 -11.27 10.11
C MET A 35 3.62 -10.51 10.60
N ILE A 36 2.78 -10.04 9.69
CA ILE A 36 1.58 -9.25 10.03
C ILE A 36 0.28 -10.04 9.89
N ALA A 37 0.34 -11.29 9.46
CA ALA A 37 -0.81 -12.14 9.14
C ALA A 37 -1.94 -12.11 10.17
N PRO A 38 -1.69 -12.18 11.50
CA PRO A 38 -2.76 -12.18 12.49
C PRO A 38 -3.60 -10.90 12.54
N SER A 39 -3.07 -9.79 11.99
CA SER A 39 -3.67 -8.46 12.11
C SER A 39 -4.14 -7.88 10.78
N VAL A 40 -3.92 -8.56 9.65
CA VAL A 40 -4.31 -8.07 8.32
C VAL A 40 -5.81 -8.17 8.09
N PHE A 41 -6.43 -9.25 8.56
CA PHE A 41 -7.86 -9.45 8.37
C PHE A 41 -8.66 -8.32 9.03
N GLY A 42 -9.55 -7.69 8.25
CA GLY A 42 -10.37 -6.57 8.72
C GLY A 42 -9.64 -5.24 8.86
N SER A 43 -8.34 -5.16 8.57
CA SER A 43 -7.54 -3.95 8.68
C SER A 43 -7.79 -2.94 7.56
N VAL A 44 -7.47 -1.68 7.82
CA VAL A 44 -7.35 -0.61 6.83
C VAL A 44 -5.88 -0.40 6.51
N PHE A 45 -5.50 -0.59 5.24
CA PHE A 45 -4.13 -0.61 4.77
C PHE A 45 -3.82 0.61 3.90
N LEU A 46 -2.68 1.26 4.11
CA LEU A 46 -2.20 2.36 3.28
C LEU A 46 -0.89 1.97 2.58
N ASP A 47 -0.90 2.02 1.26
CA ASP A 47 0.25 1.78 0.38
C ASP A 47 0.68 3.11 -0.25
N LEU A 48 1.76 3.72 0.27
CA LEU A 48 2.16 5.09 -0.07
C LEU A 48 2.96 5.22 -1.37
N PHE A 49 3.52 4.13 -1.87
CA PHE A 49 4.25 4.08 -3.14
C PHE A 49 3.82 2.83 -3.90
N ALA A 50 2.56 2.83 -4.33
CA ALA A 50 1.88 1.60 -4.73
C ALA A 50 2.48 0.90 -5.96
N GLY A 51 3.14 1.65 -6.88
CA GLY A 51 3.69 1.07 -8.11
C GLY A 51 2.62 0.34 -8.92
N SER A 52 2.72 -0.97 -9.00
CA SER A 52 1.69 -1.84 -9.63
C SER A 52 0.60 -2.33 -8.67
N GLY A 53 0.66 -1.92 -7.39
CA GLY A 53 -0.32 -2.28 -6.37
C GLY A 53 -0.11 -3.62 -5.68
N GLY A 54 1.05 -4.24 -5.86
CA GLY A 54 1.29 -5.63 -5.39
C GLY A 54 1.14 -5.84 -3.89
N ILE A 55 1.48 -4.84 -3.08
CA ILE A 55 1.38 -4.92 -1.60
C ILE A 55 -0.05 -4.70 -1.14
N GLY A 56 -0.69 -3.60 -1.56
CA GLY A 56 -2.07 -3.32 -1.18
C GLY A 56 -3.06 -4.39 -1.68
N ILE A 57 -2.86 -4.93 -2.89
CA ILE A 57 -3.67 -6.04 -3.43
C ILE A 57 -3.47 -7.32 -2.61
N GLU A 58 -2.24 -7.62 -2.17
CA GLU A 58 -1.98 -8.75 -1.28
C GLU A 58 -2.73 -8.59 0.05
N ALA A 59 -2.71 -7.38 0.65
CA ALA A 59 -3.45 -7.08 1.87
C ALA A 59 -4.96 -7.33 1.69
N LEU A 60 -5.56 -6.80 0.62
CA LEU A 60 -6.96 -7.02 0.29
C LEU A 60 -7.30 -8.49 0.06
N SER A 61 -6.44 -9.22 -0.67
CA SER A 61 -6.59 -10.65 -0.91
C SER A 61 -6.60 -11.46 0.37
N ARG A 62 -5.82 -11.04 1.37
CA ARG A 62 -5.75 -11.67 2.72
C ARG A 62 -6.84 -11.19 3.67
N GLY A 63 -7.80 -10.41 3.20
CA GLY A 63 -8.98 -10.03 3.96
C GLY A 63 -8.90 -8.67 4.65
N ALA A 64 -7.99 -7.77 4.27
CA ALA A 64 -8.07 -6.38 4.68
C ALA A 64 -9.44 -5.81 4.29
N LYS A 65 -10.01 -4.97 5.16
CA LYS A 65 -11.30 -4.32 4.95
C LYS A 65 -11.25 -3.33 3.80
N GLU A 66 -10.17 -2.58 3.75
CA GLU A 66 -9.93 -1.54 2.76
C GLU A 66 -8.43 -1.35 2.53
N ALA A 67 -8.03 -0.97 1.32
CA ALA A 67 -6.69 -0.49 1.04
C ALA A 67 -6.74 0.83 0.26
N VAL A 68 -5.90 1.79 0.67
CA VAL A 68 -5.67 3.06 -0.04
C VAL A 68 -4.35 2.97 -0.75
N PHE A 69 -4.37 3.22 -2.06
CA PHE A 69 -3.19 3.20 -2.94
C PHE A 69 -2.82 4.62 -3.33
N VAL A 70 -1.62 5.04 -2.98
CA VAL A 70 -1.06 6.33 -3.38
C VAL A 70 0.08 6.11 -4.37
N GLU A 71 -0.05 6.69 -5.55
CA GLU A 71 0.96 6.61 -6.61
C GLU A 71 0.91 7.88 -7.46
N LYS A 72 2.04 8.57 -7.60
CA LYS A 72 2.10 9.83 -8.36
C LYS A 72 2.10 9.65 -9.88
N ASN A 73 2.60 8.49 -10.36
CA ASN A 73 2.67 8.19 -11.79
C ASN A 73 1.32 7.70 -12.31
N PRO A 74 0.67 8.43 -13.25
CA PRO A 74 -0.64 8.02 -13.79
C PRO A 74 -0.62 6.66 -14.49
N LYS A 75 0.49 6.30 -15.16
CA LYS A 75 0.64 5.00 -15.83
C LYS A 75 0.69 3.86 -14.81
N ALA A 76 1.43 4.06 -13.71
CA ALA A 76 1.47 3.09 -12.63
C ALA A 76 0.10 2.96 -11.94
N MET A 77 -0.58 4.06 -11.69
CA MET A 77 -1.93 4.04 -11.13
C MET A 77 -2.94 3.34 -12.07
N ALA A 78 -2.82 3.51 -13.38
CA ALA A 78 -3.63 2.76 -14.33
C ALA A 78 -3.38 1.24 -14.20
N CYS A 79 -2.13 0.82 -14.03
CA CYS A 79 -1.77 -0.57 -13.77
C CYS A 79 -2.37 -1.08 -12.46
N VAL A 80 -2.34 -0.29 -11.38
CA VAL A 80 -3.02 -0.63 -10.10
C VAL A 80 -4.51 -0.89 -10.33
N LYS A 81 -5.19 -0.01 -11.06
CA LYS A 81 -6.64 -0.15 -11.35
C LYS A 81 -6.94 -1.39 -12.19
N GLU A 82 -6.12 -1.68 -13.21
CA GLU A 82 -6.25 -2.91 -14.00
C GLU A 82 -6.10 -4.16 -13.13
N ASN A 83 -5.09 -4.20 -12.27
CA ASN A 83 -4.85 -5.30 -11.35
C ASN A 83 -5.99 -5.47 -10.33
N LEU A 84 -6.52 -4.37 -9.79
CA LEU A 84 -7.67 -4.39 -8.89
C LEU A 84 -8.93 -4.96 -9.57
N ASN A 85 -9.19 -4.57 -10.81
CA ASN A 85 -10.31 -5.12 -11.59
C ASN A 85 -10.10 -6.60 -11.87
N TYR A 86 -8.91 -7.00 -12.30
CA TYR A 86 -8.56 -8.38 -12.60
C TYR A 86 -8.71 -9.30 -11.37
N THR A 87 -8.32 -8.82 -10.19
CA THR A 87 -8.42 -9.55 -8.93
C THR A 87 -9.81 -9.45 -8.27
N LYS A 88 -10.72 -8.65 -8.82
CA LYS A 88 -12.07 -8.37 -8.30
C LYS A 88 -12.06 -7.73 -6.89
N LEU A 89 -11.05 -6.90 -6.62
CA LEU A 89 -10.87 -6.23 -5.33
C LEU A 89 -11.11 -4.72 -5.38
N SER A 90 -11.59 -4.19 -6.51
CA SER A 90 -11.79 -2.75 -6.74
C SER A 90 -12.74 -2.10 -5.73
N GLU A 91 -13.77 -2.79 -5.27
CA GLU A 91 -14.76 -2.25 -4.32
C GLU A 91 -14.17 -1.96 -2.94
N LYS A 92 -13.05 -2.60 -2.60
CA LYS A 92 -12.34 -2.42 -1.33
C LYS A 92 -11.12 -1.51 -1.45
N ALA A 93 -10.94 -0.88 -2.60
CA ALA A 93 -9.77 -0.08 -2.92
C ALA A 93 -10.11 1.38 -3.16
N MET A 94 -9.34 2.27 -2.53
CA MET A 94 -9.31 3.69 -2.86
C MET A 94 -7.99 4.01 -3.57
N THR A 95 -8.03 4.72 -4.69
CA THR A 95 -6.83 5.07 -5.46
C THR A 95 -6.65 6.59 -5.51
N MET A 96 -5.42 7.06 -5.25
CA MET A 96 -5.05 8.47 -5.26
C MET A 96 -3.85 8.69 -6.17
N THR A 97 -4.08 9.31 -7.34
CA THR A 97 -2.99 9.68 -8.27
C THR A 97 -2.40 11.01 -7.84
N LYS A 98 -1.57 10.98 -6.80
CA LYS A 98 -0.99 12.16 -6.14
C LYS A 98 0.38 11.82 -5.57
N ASP A 99 1.17 12.88 -5.27
CA ASP A 99 2.34 12.70 -4.42
C ASP A 99 1.92 12.36 -2.97
N VAL A 100 2.84 11.74 -2.24
CA VAL A 100 2.59 11.21 -0.89
C VAL A 100 2.15 12.30 0.08
N LEU A 101 2.79 13.48 0.06
CA LEU A 101 2.47 14.56 1.01
C LEU A 101 1.06 15.08 0.78
N THR A 102 0.70 15.35 -0.48
CA THR A 102 -0.66 15.79 -0.84
C THR A 102 -1.70 14.74 -0.44
N ALA A 103 -1.41 13.45 -0.65
CA ALA A 103 -2.30 12.37 -0.25
C ALA A 103 -2.46 12.30 1.27
N LEU A 104 -1.38 12.39 2.04
CA LEU A 104 -1.42 12.37 3.49
C LEU A 104 -2.23 13.54 4.06
N TYR A 105 -2.05 14.76 3.56
CA TYR A 105 -2.87 15.91 3.98
C TYR A 105 -4.37 15.71 3.72
N GLN A 106 -4.73 15.05 2.63
CA GLN A 106 -6.14 14.77 2.32
C GLN A 106 -6.74 13.63 3.16
N LEU A 107 -5.90 12.70 3.60
CA LEU A 107 -6.33 11.57 4.45
C LEU A 107 -6.36 11.94 5.93
N GLU A 108 -5.75 13.09 6.28
CA GLU A 108 -5.70 13.59 7.65
C GLU A 108 -7.11 13.81 8.21
N GLY A 109 -7.40 13.19 9.34
CA GLY A 109 -8.71 13.27 10.00
C GLY A 109 -9.84 12.47 9.31
N GLU A 110 -9.64 11.98 8.09
CA GLU A 110 -10.66 11.27 7.31
C GLU A 110 -10.65 9.75 7.55
N LYS A 111 -9.46 9.18 7.77
CA LYS A 111 -9.28 7.73 7.90
C LYS A 111 -8.29 7.37 8.99
N VAL A 112 -8.57 6.24 9.64
CA VAL A 112 -7.65 5.57 10.57
C VAL A 112 -7.06 4.36 9.87
N PHE A 113 -5.73 4.25 9.87
CA PHE A 113 -5.01 3.14 9.27
C PHE A 113 -4.45 2.19 10.33
N ASP A 114 -4.57 0.89 10.07
CA ASP A 114 -3.95 -0.14 10.90
C ASP A 114 -2.52 -0.45 10.43
N PHE A 115 -2.27 -0.31 9.12
CA PHE A 115 -0.95 -0.51 8.50
C PHE A 115 -0.65 0.58 7.48
N VAL A 116 0.59 1.03 7.51
CA VAL A 116 1.16 1.90 6.47
C VAL A 116 2.39 1.22 5.90
N PHE A 117 2.36 0.94 4.61
CA PHE A 117 3.51 0.44 3.87
C PHE A 117 4.14 1.57 3.05
N MET A 118 5.47 1.61 3.06
CA MET A 118 6.22 2.63 2.38
C MET A 118 7.52 2.04 1.81
N ASP A 119 7.63 2.05 0.49
CA ASP A 119 8.84 1.66 -0.25
C ASP A 119 9.22 2.77 -1.24
N PRO A 120 9.78 3.90 -0.74
CA PRO A 120 10.10 5.05 -1.58
C PRO A 120 11.27 4.77 -2.52
N PRO A 121 11.27 5.36 -3.72
CA PRO A 121 12.45 5.38 -4.56
C PRO A 121 13.55 6.16 -3.84
N TYR A 122 14.68 5.56 -3.58
CA TYR A 122 15.99 5.99 -3.02
C TYR A 122 16.20 7.44 -2.49
N GLU A 123 15.20 8.22 -2.17
CA GLU A 123 15.33 9.58 -1.61
C GLU A 123 15.16 9.56 -0.09
N ASN A 124 16.26 9.49 0.63
CA ASN A 124 16.33 9.50 2.10
C ASN A 124 15.58 10.66 2.77
N MET A 125 15.38 11.78 2.08
CA MET A 125 14.74 12.97 2.66
C MET A 125 13.22 12.83 2.76
N LEU A 126 12.58 12.22 1.77
CA LEU A 126 11.13 12.00 1.77
C LEU A 126 10.73 10.99 2.86
N VAL A 127 11.53 9.94 3.02
CA VAL A 127 11.37 8.96 4.11
C VAL A 127 11.40 9.66 5.46
N ARG A 128 12.43 10.49 5.72
CA ARG A 128 12.56 11.23 6.98
C ARG A 128 11.39 12.17 7.23
N LEU A 129 10.89 12.84 6.18
CA LEU A 129 9.76 13.75 6.30
C LEU A 129 8.46 13.02 6.62
N VAL A 130 8.21 11.89 5.96
CA VAL A 130 7.03 11.05 6.25
C VAL A 130 7.12 10.45 7.66
N PHE A 131 8.31 10.00 8.09
CA PHE A 131 8.56 9.59 9.47
C PHE A 131 8.27 10.72 10.46
N PHE A 132 8.77 11.91 10.20
CA PHE A 132 8.52 13.08 11.05
C PHE A 132 7.03 13.41 11.15
N LEU A 133 6.29 13.34 10.04
CA LEU A 133 4.84 13.54 10.06
C LEU A 133 4.13 12.47 10.90
N PHE A 134 4.56 11.21 10.83
CA PHE A 134 3.98 10.15 11.65
C PHE A 134 4.39 10.26 13.13
N ASP A 135 5.59 10.70 13.45
CA ASP A 135 6.09 10.88 14.83
C ASP A 135 5.39 12.05 15.54
N GLN A 136 5.05 13.12 14.80
CA GLN A 136 4.23 14.23 15.32
C GLN A 136 2.75 13.83 15.53
N CYS A 137 2.33 12.69 15.01
CA CYS A 137 0.94 12.21 15.07
C CYS A 137 0.54 11.55 16.40
N GLU A 138 1.41 11.40 17.39
CA GLU A 138 0.98 11.09 18.77
C GLU A 138 0.05 12.16 19.34
N ALA A 139 -0.02 13.33 18.72
CA ALA A 139 -0.89 14.45 19.07
C ALA A 139 -2.02 14.66 18.05
N GLN A 140 -3.01 13.74 17.98
CA GLN A 140 -4.37 13.95 17.44
C GLN A 140 -4.60 13.96 15.91
N ILE A 141 -3.60 13.85 15.03
CA ILE A 141 -3.83 14.08 13.59
C ILE A 141 -3.97 12.79 12.77
N PHE A 142 -3.18 11.75 13.05
CA PHE A 142 -3.36 10.42 12.45
C PHE A 142 -3.52 9.37 13.56
N GLN A 143 -4.72 8.85 13.75
CA GLN A 143 -4.90 7.69 14.62
C GLN A 143 -4.39 6.44 13.90
N ILE A 144 -3.12 6.15 14.01
CA ILE A 144 -2.54 4.90 13.53
C ILE A 144 -2.47 3.95 14.74
N ARG A 145 -3.29 2.91 14.72
CA ARG A 145 -3.33 1.94 15.83
C ARG A 145 -2.04 1.11 15.97
N LYS A 146 -1.29 0.93 14.90
CA LYS A 146 0.03 0.30 14.87
C LYS A 146 0.78 0.70 13.60
N VAL A 147 1.78 1.56 13.70
CA VAL A 147 2.78 1.69 12.63
C VAL A 147 3.75 0.52 12.78
N ARG A 148 3.70 -0.42 11.87
CA ARG A 148 4.85 -1.27 11.57
C ARG A 148 5.42 -0.79 10.26
N MET A 149 6.52 -0.04 10.37
CA MET A 149 7.37 0.25 9.23
C MET A 149 8.18 -1.00 8.91
N LEU A 150 8.06 -1.41 7.71
CA LEU A 150 8.81 -2.52 7.14
C LEU A 150 9.62 -2.01 5.99
#